data_4b19f52aaf58ebb69e7c12ceb83662f9
#
_entry.id   4b19f52aaf58ebb69e7c12ceb83662f9
#
_cell.length_a   1.000
_cell.length_b   1.000
_cell.length_c   1.000
_cell.angle_alpha   90.00
_cell.angle_beta   90.00
_cell.angle_gamma   90.00
#
_symmetry.space_group_name_H-M   'P 1'
#
loop_
_entity.id
_entity.type
_entity.pdbx_description
1 polymer ?
#
loop_
_entity_poly.entity_id
_entity_poly.type
_entity_poly.pdbx_seq_one_letter_code
_entity_poly.pdbx_strand_id
1 'polypeptide(L)'
;KIKIVRGGGAFVLPVFQRSNRISLLSSKLDVSTPEVYTEQGVPVMCDGTSIIKIGSSVEEIATAAEQFLGKTTEELENEAREVLEGHLRSILGSMTVEEIYQNRDKFSQSVQEVASVDLAKMGLVIVSFTIKEVRDKNGYLDSLGKPRIAQVKRDADIAEAEALKETRIKKAEAEKESQQAELQRQTEIAEASKEKELKLALYKQEQDIAKAKADQAYNLESARAQQHVVEQEMEVKVVERQKQIELEEKEITRREKQYDSEVKKKADADR
;
A
#
# COMPACT_ATOMS: atom_id res chain seq x y z
N LYS A 1 -52.67 49.84 21.22
CA LYS A 1 -52.30 48.38 21.31
C LYS A 1 -51.61 47.99 20.03
N ILE A 2 -50.40 47.47 20.15
CA ILE A 2 -49.65 46.87 19.04
C ILE A 2 -50.27 45.52 18.73
N LYS A 3 -50.65 45.27 17.48
CA LYS A 3 -51.09 43.97 17.00
C LYS A 3 -49.99 43.39 16.13
N ILE A 4 -49.38 42.29 16.58
CA ILE A 4 -48.34 41.59 15.83
C ILE A 4 -49.01 40.49 14.98
N VAL A 5 -48.67 40.49 13.68
CA VAL A 5 -49.14 39.49 12.73
C VAL A 5 -47.89 38.79 12.14
N ARG A 6 -47.77 37.50 12.45
CA ARG A 6 -46.66 36.65 11.96
C ARG A 6 -47.24 35.63 10.98
N GLY A 7 -46.95 35.84 9.70
CA GLY A 7 -47.50 34.98 8.63
C GLY A 7 -49.00 35.27 8.40
N GLY A 8 -49.41 35.32 7.14
CA GLY A 8 -50.78 35.66 6.76
C GLY A 8 -50.95 37.13 6.45
N GLY A 9 -52.19 37.57 6.26
CA GLY A 9 -52.56 38.94 5.94
C GLY A 9 -53.33 39.63 7.08
N ALA A 10 -53.18 40.91 7.19
CA ALA A 10 -54.01 41.78 8.08
C ALA A 10 -54.63 42.90 7.29
N PHE A 11 -55.89 43.14 7.55
CA PHE A 11 -56.55 44.29 6.97
C PHE A 11 -56.23 45.55 7.80
N VAL A 12 -55.68 46.56 7.15
CA VAL A 12 -55.27 47.82 7.78
C VAL A 12 -56.10 48.95 7.25
N LEU A 13 -56.73 49.72 8.17
CA LEU A 13 -57.44 50.94 7.84
C LEU A 13 -56.48 52.15 7.92
N PRO A 14 -56.03 52.74 6.77
CA PRO A 14 -54.91 53.69 6.74
C PRO A 14 -55.15 54.94 7.55
N VAL A 15 -56.43 55.31 7.78
CA VAL A 15 -56.80 56.51 8.54
C VAL A 15 -56.62 56.33 10.05
N PHE A 16 -56.75 55.07 10.55
CA PHE A 16 -56.75 54.80 11.99
C PHE A 16 -55.56 53.88 12.41
N GLN A 17 -54.90 53.29 11.44
CA GLN A 17 -53.83 52.25 11.72
C GLN A 17 -52.62 52.49 10.85
N ARG A 18 -51.44 52.33 11.43
CA ARG A 18 -50.18 52.29 10.70
C ARG A 18 -49.65 50.86 10.73
N SER A 19 -49.17 50.34 9.60
CA SER A 19 -48.47 49.08 9.54
C SER A 19 -46.99 49.32 9.27
N ASN A 20 -46.16 48.73 10.08
CA ASN A 20 -44.74 48.71 9.87
C ASN A 20 -44.30 47.25 9.76
N ARG A 21 -43.25 46.98 8.98
CA ARG A 21 -42.67 45.67 8.81
C ARG A 21 -41.34 45.60 9.50
N ILE A 22 -41.07 44.52 10.19
CA ILE A 22 -39.79 44.22 10.77
C ILE A 22 -39.33 42.90 10.23
N SER A 23 -38.05 42.80 9.85
CA SER A 23 -37.47 41.57 9.30
C SER A 23 -37.09 40.60 10.43
N LEU A 24 -37.54 39.38 10.35
CA LEU A 24 -37.14 38.30 11.27
C LEU A 24 -35.96 37.46 10.73
N LEU A 25 -35.36 37.87 9.62
CA LEU A 25 -34.20 37.21 9.05
C LEU A 25 -33.00 37.40 9.96
N SER A 26 -32.10 36.45 9.92
CA SER A 26 -30.83 36.52 10.64
C SER A 26 -29.85 37.44 9.90
N SER A 27 -29.19 38.29 10.66
CA SER A 27 -28.12 39.19 10.20
C SER A 27 -26.77 38.69 10.71
N LYS A 28 -25.76 38.79 9.88
CA LYS A 28 -24.39 38.51 10.24
C LYS A 28 -23.67 39.79 10.61
N LEU A 29 -23.12 39.85 11.81
CA LEU A 29 -22.35 40.97 12.31
C LEU A 29 -20.89 40.61 12.45
N ASP A 30 -20.01 41.39 11.90
CA ASP A 30 -18.61 41.36 12.23
C ASP A 30 -18.36 42.30 13.42
N VAL A 31 -17.81 41.73 14.48
CA VAL A 31 -17.54 42.37 15.77
C VAL A 31 -16.05 42.46 15.95
N SER A 32 -15.51 43.62 16.22
CA SER A 32 -14.07 43.82 16.46
C SER A 32 -13.86 44.69 17.68
N THR A 33 -12.84 44.33 18.48
CA THR A 33 -12.46 45.16 19.61
C THR A 33 -11.21 45.96 19.27
N PRO A 34 -11.15 47.22 19.70
CA PRO A 34 -9.86 47.91 19.76
C PRO A 34 -8.93 47.18 20.73
N GLU A 35 -7.76 47.72 20.93
CA GLU A 35 -6.78 47.22 21.89
C GLU A 35 -7.34 47.20 23.31
N VAL A 36 -7.45 46.04 23.92
CA VAL A 36 -7.97 45.76 25.24
C VAL A 36 -6.90 45.08 26.08
N TYR A 37 -6.70 45.52 27.31
CA TYR A 37 -5.78 44.89 28.22
C TYR A 37 -6.44 43.68 28.90
N THR A 38 -5.81 42.53 28.81
CA THR A 38 -6.20 41.31 29.50
C THR A 38 -5.92 41.44 31.01
N GLU A 39 -6.37 40.46 31.82
CA GLU A 39 -6.07 40.38 33.26
C GLU A 39 -4.56 40.50 33.56
N GLN A 40 -3.72 39.98 32.66
CA GLN A 40 -2.25 40.06 32.78
C GLN A 40 -1.64 41.37 32.27
N GLY A 41 -2.48 42.34 31.81
CA GLY A 41 -2.01 43.62 31.28
C GLY A 41 -1.44 43.53 29.86
N VAL A 42 -1.69 42.43 29.13
CA VAL A 42 -1.27 42.27 27.74
C VAL A 42 -2.32 42.86 26.83
N PRO A 43 -1.98 43.80 25.93
CA PRO A 43 -2.93 44.38 24.99
C PRO A 43 -3.25 43.38 23.85
N VAL A 44 -4.53 43.05 23.71
CA VAL A 44 -5.03 42.14 22.66
C VAL A 44 -6.17 42.78 21.89
N MET A 45 -6.30 42.38 20.64
CA MET A 45 -7.42 42.73 19.76
C MET A 45 -8.12 41.43 19.39
N CYS A 46 -9.42 41.42 19.39
CA CYS A 46 -10.22 40.23 19.05
C CYS A 46 -11.24 40.59 17.96
N ASP A 47 -11.21 39.78 16.91
CA ASP A 47 -12.19 39.84 15.83
C ASP A 47 -13.11 38.60 15.91
N GLY A 48 -14.40 38.82 15.84
CA GLY A 48 -15.42 37.79 15.88
C GLY A 48 -16.54 38.02 14.88
N THR A 49 -17.37 37.00 14.73
CA THR A 49 -18.61 37.09 13.95
C THR A 49 -19.77 36.60 14.81
N SER A 50 -20.83 37.37 14.85
CA SER A 50 -22.09 36.97 15.47
C SER A 50 -23.20 36.88 14.44
N ILE A 51 -24.05 35.88 14.58
CA ILE A 51 -25.32 35.82 13.86
C ILE A 51 -26.42 36.10 14.85
N ILE A 52 -27.15 37.17 14.59
CA ILE A 52 -28.28 37.61 15.40
C ILE A 52 -29.56 37.55 14.60
N LYS A 53 -30.67 37.45 15.28
CA LYS A 53 -32.01 37.61 14.71
C LYS A 53 -32.97 38.21 15.76
N ILE A 54 -34.10 38.75 15.32
CA ILE A 54 -35.19 39.05 16.21
C ILE A 54 -35.78 37.75 16.75
N GLY A 55 -36.06 37.69 18.02
CA GLY A 55 -36.67 36.54 18.66
C GLY A 55 -37.98 36.09 18.02
N SER A 56 -38.32 34.83 18.17
CA SER A 56 -39.48 34.25 17.48
C SER A 56 -40.78 34.31 18.32
N SER A 57 -40.67 34.58 19.61
CA SER A 57 -41.85 34.74 20.46
C SER A 57 -42.56 36.11 20.23
N VAL A 58 -43.84 36.15 20.52
CA VAL A 58 -44.64 37.39 20.39
C VAL A 58 -44.11 38.50 21.31
N GLU A 59 -43.59 38.12 22.45
CA GLU A 59 -43.01 39.04 23.43
C GLU A 59 -41.69 39.61 22.93
N GLU A 60 -40.81 38.80 22.38
CA GLU A 60 -39.54 39.26 21.80
C GLU A 60 -39.75 40.15 20.59
N ILE A 61 -40.75 39.81 19.74
CA ILE A 61 -41.09 40.64 18.58
C ILE A 61 -41.67 41.98 19.06
N ALA A 62 -42.49 42.01 20.14
CA ALA A 62 -43.03 43.26 20.71
C ALA A 62 -41.89 44.13 21.24
N THR A 63 -40.97 43.54 22.01
CA THR A 63 -39.79 44.23 22.56
C THR A 63 -38.90 44.81 21.42
N ALA A 64 -38.62 43.99 20.40
CA ALA A 64 -37.86 44.47 19.24
C ALA A 64 -38.60 45.57 18.46
N ALA A 65 -39.93 45.49 18.36
CA ALA A 65 -40.72 46.51 17.72
C ALA A 65 -40.70 47.84 18.51
N GLU A 66 -40.73 47.79 19.83
CA GLU A 66 -40.62 49.01 20.67
C GLU A 66 -39.28 49.73 20.48
N GLN A 67 -38.21 48.98 20.29
CA GLN A 67 -36.85 49.49 20.15
C GLN A 67 -36.51 49.92 18.70
N PHE A 68 -36.93 49.13 17.72
CA PHE A 68 -36.47 49.26 16.34
C PHE A 68 -37.53 49.62 15.31
N LEU A 69 -38.79 49.84 15.73
CA LEU A 69 -39.85 50.18 14.79
C LEU A 69 -39.60 51.53 14.14
N GLY A 70 -39.29 51.51 12.84
CA GLY A 70 -38.95 52.71 12.08
C GLY A 70 -37.44 52.95 11.91
N LYS A 71 -36.60 52.16 12.57
CA LYS A 71 -35.18 52.16 12.33
C LYS A 71 -34.85 51.29 11.12
N THR A 72 -33.72 51.52 10.51
CA THR A 72 -33.18 50.67 9.44
C THR A 72 -32.54 49.40 10.02
N THR A 73 -32.37 48.36 9.19
CA THR A 73 -31.66 47.14 9.59
C THR A 73 -30.22 47.46 9.99
N GLU A 74 -29.57 48.41 9.33
CA GLU A 74 -28.21 48.83 9.65
C GLU A 74 -28.10 49.49 11.04
N GLU A 75 -29.08 50.28 11.45
CA GLU A 75 -29.12 50.86 12.79
C GLU A 75 -29.27 49.78 13.86
N LEU A 76 -30.14 48.79 13.64
CA LEU A 76 -30.29 47.65 14.52
C LEU A 76 -28.98 46.86 14.64
N GLU A 77 -28.34 46.59 13.51
CA GLU A 77 -27.06 45.85 13.45
C GLU A 77 -25.96 46.64 14.18
N ASN A 78 -25.89 47.94 14.04
CA ASN A 78 -24.91 48.78 14.73
C ASN A 78 -25.11 48.76 16.25
N GLU A 79 -26.37 48.97 16.72
CA GLU A 79 -26.67 48.91 18.16
C GLU A 79 -26.34 47.52 18.76
N ALA A 80 -26.69 46.44 18.06
CA ALA A 80 -26.36 45.10 18.49
C ALA A 80 -24.83 44.86 18.49
N ARG A 81 -24.10 45.40 17.51
CA ARG A 81 -22.64 45.33 17.44
C ARG A 81 -22.00 46.03 18.63
N GLU A 82 -22.44 47.25 18.96
CA GLU A 82 -21.89 47.99 20.11
C GLU A 82 -22.06 47.23 21.42
N VAL A 83 -23.21 46.60 21.64
CA VAL A 83 -23.45 45.75 22.81
C VAL A 83 -22.50 44.54 22.83
N LEU A 84 -22.35 43.85 21.70
CA LEU A 84 -21.45 42.71 21.59
C LEU A 84 -19.98 43.12 21.80
N GLU A 85 -19.53 44.24 21.22
CA GLU A 85 -18.19 44.78 21.42
C GLU A 85 -17.93 45.14 22.89
N GLY A 86 -18.92 45.71 23.57
CA GLY A 86 -18.85 46.03 24.99
C GLY A 86 -18.63 44.79 25.86
N HIS A 87 -19.42 43.73 25.61
CA HIS A 87 -19.27 42.47 26.36
C HIS A 87 -17.99 41.73 25.99
N LEU A 88 -17.62 41.73 24.72
CA LEU A 88 -16.36 41.14 24.28
C LEU A 88 -15.17 41.80 24.97
N ARG A 89 -15.18 43.14 25.07
CA ARG A 89 -14.14 43.90 25.79
C ARG A 89 -14.11 43.55 27.29
N SER A 90 -15.27 43.43 27.93
CA SER A 90 -15.36 43.12 29.36
C SER A 90 -14.81 41.74 29.68
N ILE A 91 -15.13 40.75 28.84
CA ILE A 91 -14.67 39.38 29.02
C ILE A 91 -13.18 39.23 28.73
N LEU A 92 -12.69 39.90 27.67
CA LEU A 92 -11.24 39.96 27.36
C LEU A 92 -10.44 40.50 28.55
N GLY A 93 -10.98 41.56 29.23
CA GLY A 93 -10.32 42.13 30.41
C GLY A 93 -10.30 41.23 31.64
N SER A 94 -11.17 40.25 31.71
CA SER A 94 -11.30 39.28 32.83
C SER A 94 -10.60 37.94 32.62
N MET A 95 -10.01 37.73 31.46
CA MET A 95 -9.34 36.46 31.12
C MET A 95 -7.85 36.66 30.86
N THR A 96 -7.09 35.57 31.02
CA THR A 96 -5.68 35.55 30.64
C THR A 96 -5.52 35.30 29.14
N VAL A 97 -4.40 35.70 28.56
CA VAL A 97 -4.10 35.48 27.13
C VAL A 97 -4.08 34.00 26.81
N GLU A 98 -3.57 33.19 27.73
CA GLU A 98 -3.50 31.73 27.56
C GLU A 98 -4.89 31.11 27.51
N GLU A 99 -5.83 31.50 28.37
CA GLU A 99 -7.21 31.03 28.38
C GLU A 99 -7.94 31.39 27.09
N ILE A 100 -7.78 32.63 26.61
CA ILE A 100 -8.37 33.09 25.36
C ILE A 100 -7.86 32.28 24.17
N TYR A 101 -6.58 31.96 24.14
CA TYR A 101 -5.94 31.25 23.05
C TYR A 101 -6.21 29.73 23.07
N GLN A 102 -6.16 29.11 24.25
CA GLN A 102 -6.30 27.66 24.41
C GLN A 102 -7.75 27.19 24.41
N ASN A 103 -8.66 28.03 24.95
CA ASN A 103 -10.07 27.69 25.17
C ASN A 103 -11.03 28.61 24.41
N ARG A 104 -10.82 28.78 23.12
CA ARG A 104 -11.64 29.67 22.25
C ARG A 104 -13.13 29.39 22.34
N ASP A 105 -13.52 28.14 22.43
CA ASP A 105 -14.93 27.74 22.52
C ASP A 105 -15.55 28.21 23.84
N LYS A 106 -14.85 28.03 24.95
CA LYS A 106 -15.28 28.53 26.26
C LYS A 106 -15.39 30.06 26.28
N PHE A 107 -14.44 30.74 25.68
CA PHE A 107 -14.48 32.20 25.53
C PHE A 107 -15.67 32.65 24.68
N SER A 108 -15.88 32.01 23.50
CA SER A 108 -17.05 32.26 22.65
C SER A 108 -18.38 32.07 23.39
N GLN A 109 -18.48 30.97 24.15
CA GLN A 109 -19.66 30.67 24.94
C GLN A 109 -19.90 31.72 26.04
N SER A 110 -18.87 32.13 26.75
CA SER A 110 -18.96 33.18 27.79
C SER A 110 -19.44 34.51 27.21
N VAL A 111 -18.93 34.88 26.04
CA VAL A 111 -19.39 36.09 25.33
C VAL A 111 -20.88 35.96 24.94
N GLN A 112 -21.26 34.81 24.39
CA GLN A 112 -22.64 34.57 24.00
C GLN A 112 -23.60 34.58 25.21
N GLU A 113 -23.25 33.95 26.33
CA GLU A 113 -24.05 33.90 27.54
C GLU A 113 -24.28 35.31 28.12
N VAL A 114 -23.22 36.08 28.30
CA VAL A 114 -23.31 37.42 28.88
C VAL A 114 -24.04 38.39 27.94
N ALA A 115 -23.68 38.40 26.66
CA ALA A 115 -24.30 39.31 25.69
C ALA A 115 -25.77 38.96 25.40
N SER A 116 -26.17 37.68 25.50
CA SER A 116 -27.54 37.24 25.26
C SER A 116 -28.53 37.88 26.22
N VAL A 117 -28.13 38.17 27.45
CA VAL A 117 -28.99 38.81 28.47
C VAL A 117 -29.37 40.22 28.05
N ASP A 118 -28.42 40.99 27.55
CA ASP A 118 -28.69 42.39 27.16
C ASP A 118 -29.34 42.48 25.78
N LEU A 119 -28.97 41.62 24.85
CA LEU A 119 -29.63 41.52 23.54
C LEU A 119 -31.08 41.03 23.66
N ALA A 120 -31.39 40.14 24.62
CA ALA A 120 -32.77 39.74 24.90
C ALA A 120 -33.64 40.89 25.37
N LYS A 121 -33.10 41.86 26.14
CA LYS A 121 -33.82 43.10 26.52
C LYS A 121 -34.15 43.97 25.32
N MET A 122 -33.48 43.80 24.20
CA MET A 122 -33.74 44.47 22.93
C MET A 122 -34.61 43.60 21.99
N GLY A 123 -35.04 42.40 22.43
CA GLY A 123 -35.79 41.44 21.60
C GLY A 123 -34.96 40.74 20.56
N LEU A 124 -33.63 40.73 20.72
CA LEU A 124 -32.66 40.07 19.84
C LEU A 124 -32.14 38.78 20.45
N VAL A 125 -31.90 37.80 19.60
CA VAL A 125 -31.36 36.48 19.99
C VAL A 125 -30.06 36.22 19.22
N ILE A 126 -29.00 35.83 19.93
CA ILE A 126 -27.77 35.38 19.34
C ILE A 126 -27.97 33.92 18.89
N VAL A 127 -27.87 33.68 17.59
CA VAL A 127 -27.91 32.32 17.03
C VAL A 127 -26.57 31.64 17.22
N SER A 128 -25.47 32.35 16.93
CA SER A 128 -24.11 31.90 17.14
C SER A 128 -23.15 33.06 17.30
N PHE A 129 -22.10 32.86 18.06
CA PHE A 129 -20.95 33.73 18.16
C PHE A 129 -19.68 32.93 17.93
N THR A 130 -18.79 33.44 17.07
CA THR A 130 -17.53 32.72 16.72
C THR A 130 -16.40 33.74 16.69
N ILE A 131 -15.28 33.38 17.32
CA ILE A 131 -14.04 34.15 17.28
C ILE A 131 -13.30 33.82 15.99
N LYS A 132 -12.97 34.86 15.21
CA LYS A 132 -12.16 34.74 14.00
C LYS A 132 -10.68 34.71 14.34
N GLU A 133 -10.21 35.76 14.97
CA GLU A 133 -8.80 36.01 15.23
C GLU A 133 -8.60 36.76 16.54
N VAL A 134 -7.53 36.37 17.26
CA VAL A 134 -7.03 37.12 18.39
C VAL A 134 -5.61 37.55 18.08
N ARG A 135 -5.34 38.82 18.10
CA ARG A 135 -4.05 39.42 17.75
C ARG A 135 -3.52 40.23 18.93
N ASP A 136 -2.21 40.14 19.11
CA ASP A 136 -1.49 41.06 19.99
C ASP A 136 -0.47 41.88 19.20
N LYS A 137 -0.18 43.07 19.65
CA LYS A 137 0.71 44.01 18.95
C LYS A 137 2.18 43.79 19.28
N ASN A 138 2.46 43.14 20.42
CA ASN A 138 3.79 43.04 21.01
C ASN A 138 4.42 41.66 20.80
N GLY A 139 3.78 40.72 20.05
CA GLY A 139 4.29 39.39 19.81
C GLY A 139 4.31 38.49 21.04
N TYR A 140 3.46 38.77 22.03
CA TYR A 140 3.32 37.97 23.25
C TYR A 140 2.78 36.56 22.93
N LEU A 141 1.76 36.46 22.06
CA LEU A 141 1.20 35.21 21.58
C LEU A 141 2.26 34.32 20.89
N ASP A 142 3.09 34.93 20.04
CA ASP A 142 4.20 34.25 19.39
C ASP A 142 5.22 33.76 20.40
N SER A 143 5.50 34.55 21.43
CA SER A 143 6.45 34.21 22.47
C SER A 143 5.94 33.11 23.39
N LEU A 144 4.65 33.03 23.67
CA LEU A 144 3.99 31.93 24.37
C LEU A 144 4.04 30.61 23.55
N GLY A 145 3.92 30.69 22.24
CA GLY A 145 3.96 29.53 21.36
C GLY A 145 5.35 28.92 21.18
N LYS A 146 6.41 29.73 21.20
CA LYS A 146 7.79 29.30 20.95
C LYS A 146 8.29 28.15 21.85
N PRO A 147 8.14 28.18 23.18
CA PRO A 147 8.57 27.08 24.04
C PRO A 147 7.82 25.78 23.73
N ARG A 148 6.53 25.88 23.49
CA ARG A 148 5.67 24.72 23.15
C ARG A 148 6.06 24.10 21.81
N ILE A 149 6.28 24.95 20.79
CA ILE A 149 6.76 24.52 19.47
C ILE A 149 8.13 23.86 19.59
N ALA A 150 9.05 24.45 20.37
CA ALA A 150 10.37 23.88 20.60
C ALA A 150 10.32 22.53 21.32
N GLN A 151 9.38 22.37 22.27
CA GLN A 151 9.18 21.09 22.95
C GLN A 151 8.60 20.04 22.02
N VAL A 152 7.54 20.37 21.28
CA VAL A 152 6.93 19.45 20.29
C VAL A 152 7.96 19.03 19.24
N LYS A 153 8.78 19.98 18.77
CA LYS A 153 9.85 19.66 17.80
C LYS A 153 10.89 18.71 18.41
N ARG A 154 11.31 18.94 19.64
CA ARG A 154 12.24 18.05 20.35
C ARG A 154 11.66 16.65 20.51
N ASP A 155 10.39 16.56 20.93
CA ASP A 155 9.71 15.29 21.12
C ASP A 155 9.57 14.54 19.78
N ALA A 156 9.28 15.26 18.70
CA ALA A 156 9.24 14.71 17.35
C ALA A 156 10.62 14.22 16.88
N ASP A 157 11.68 15.00 17.09
CA ASP A 157 13.06 14.63 16.74
C ASP A 157 13.52 13.37 17.52
N ILE A 158 13.14 13.27 18.81
CA ILE A 158 13.41 12.07 19.62
C ILE A 158 12.65 10.86 19.08
N ALA A 159 11.35 11.00 18.82
CA ALA A 159 10.53 9.92 18.29
C ALA A 159 11.03 9.43 16.91
N GLU A 160 11.47 10.36 16.05
CA GLU A 160 12.07 10.02 14.76
C GLU A 160 13.39 9.25 14.93
N ALA A 161 14.26 9.71 15.85
CA ALA A 161 15.52 9.03 16.13
C ALA A 161 15.31 7.62 16.70
N GLU A 162 14.32 7.44 17.58
CA GLU A 162 13.93 6.13 18.11
C GLU A 162 13.37 5.20 17.03
N ALA A 163 12.50 5.70 16.18
CA ALA A 163 11.94 4.95 15.05
C ALA A 163 13.03 4.53 14.04
N LEU A 164 13.97 5.42 13.75
CA LEU A 164 15.14 5.11 12.91
C LEU A 164 16.02 4.04 13.53
N LYS A 165 16.27 4.12 14.84
CA LYS A 165 17.05 3.12 15.58
C LYS A 165 16.36 1.75 15.53
N GLU A 166 15.06 1.70 15.80
CA GLU A 166 14.28 0.46 15.75
C GLU A 166 14.26 -0.15 14.33
N THR A 167 14.10 0.70 13.32
CA THR A 167 14.14 0.28 11.91
C THR A 167 15.51 -0.30 11.54
N ARG A 168 16.61 0.31 12.00
CA ARG A 168 17.97 -0.20 11.76
C ARG A 168 18.21 -1.53 12.45
N ILE A 169 17.73 -1.69 13.68
CA ILE A 169 17.85 -2.96 14.43
C ILE A 169 17.08 -4.06 13.68
N LYS A 170 15.81 -3.83 13.37
CA LYS A 170 14.98 -4.80 12.64
C LYS A 170 15.55 -5.16 11.26
N LYS A 171 16.11 -4.16 10.56
CA LYS A 171 16.78 -4.41 9.27
C LYS A 171 18.02 -5.27 9.43
N ALA A 172 18.85 -4.99 10.42
CA ALA A 172 20.06 -5.78 10.70
C ALA A 172 19.72 -7.22 11.15
N GLU A 173 18.67 -7.39 11.95
CA GLU A 173 18.17 -8.71 12.34
C GLU A 173 17.65 -9.51 11.15
N ALA A 174 16.82 -8.89 10.29
CA ALA A 174 16.29 -9.50 9.08
C ALA A 174 17.42 -9.87 8.08
N GLU A 175 18.44 -9.01 7.95
CA GLU A 175 19.59 -9.28 7.10
C GLU A 175 20.43 -10.44 7.63
N LYS A 176 20.64 -10.50 8.94
CA LYS A 176 21.31 -11.64 9.60
C LYS A 176 20.55 -12.95 9.40
N GLU A 177 19.23 -12.93 9.58
CA GLU A 177 18.38 -14.11 9.37
C GLU A 177 18.39 -14.55 7.90
N SER A 178 18.33 -13.60 6.96
CA SER A 178 18.45 -13.87 5.53
C SER A 178 19.79 -14.49 5.16
N GLN A 179 20.90 -13.96 5.69
CA GLN A 179 22.23 -14.52 5.45
C GLN A 179 22.39 -15.93 6.05
N GLN A 180 21.82 -16.17 7.24
CA GLN A 180 21.83 -17.50 7.84
C GLN A 180 21.02 -18.51 7.00
N ALA A 181 19.84 -18.11 6.54
CA ALA A 181 19.01 -18.95 5.68
C ALA A 181 19.70 -19.22 4.32
N GLU A 182 20.41 -18.26 3.78
CA GLU A 182 21.16 -18.43 2.54
C GLU A 182 22.36 -19.37 2.71
N LEU A 183 23.11 -19.25 3.78
CA LEU A 183 24.20 -20.17 4.12
C LEU A 183 23.69 -21.60 4.33
N GLN A 184 22.54 -21.78 4.97
CA GLN A 184 21.92 -23.09 5.12
C GLN A 184 21.53 -23.69 3.77
N ARG A 185 20.89 -22.90 2.90
CA ARG A 185 20.55 -23.36 1.54
C ARG A 185 21.79 -23.71 0.72
N GLN A 186 22.85 -22.92 0.82
CA GLN A 186 24.11 -23.19 0.10
C GLN A 186 24.76 -24.50 0.61
N THR A 187 24.73 -24.77 1.93
CA THR A 187 25.18 -26.04 2.50
C THR A 187 24.33 -27.21 2.03
N GLU A 188 23.01 -27.09 2.05
CA GLU A 188 22.11 -28.14 1.55
C GLU A 188 22.32 -28.41 0.04
N ILE A 189 22.50 -27.36 -0.76
CA ILE A 189 22.80 -27.51 -2.19
C ILE A 189 24.16 -28.20 -2.41
N ALA A 190 25.17 -27.81 -1.62
CA ALA A 190 26.49 -28.43 -1.69
C ALA A 190 26.47 -29.91 -1.29
N GLU A 191 25.72 -30.25 -0.24
CA GLU A 191 25.53 -31.66 0.18
C GLU A 191 24.75 -32.45 -0.88
N ALA A 192 23.65 -31.89 -1.41
CA ALA A 192 22.88 -32.54 -2.47
C ALA A 192 23.69 -32.70 -3.76
N SER A 193 24.53 -31.72 -4.12
CA SER A 193 25.41 -31.82 -5.27
C SER A 193 26.48 -32.91 -5.10
N LYS A 194 27.08 -33.01 -3.91
CA LYS A 194 28.03 -34.05 -3.56
C LYS A 194 27.39 -35.44 -3.61
N GLU A 195 26.19 -35.60 -3.07
CA GLU A 195 25.45 -36.86 -3.13
C GLU A 195 25.10 -37.25 -4.57
N LYS A 196 24.68 -36.26 -5.38
CA LYS A 196 24.43 -36.46 -6.82
C LYS A 196 25.68 -36.88 -7.55
N GLU A 197 26.83 -36.25 -7.27
CA GLU A 197 28.10 -36.59 -7.90
C GLU A 197 28.57 -38.00 -7.53
N LEU A 198 28.42 -38.39 -6.26
CA LEU A 198 28.69 -39.76 -5.81
C LEU A 198 27.78 -40.78 -6.51
N LYS A 199 26.49 -40.52 -6.61
CA LYS A 199 25.54 -41.37 -7.33
C LYS A 199 25.89 -41.49 -8.81
N LEU A 200 26.23 -40.38 -9.46
CA LEU A 200 26.64 -40.37 -10.86
C LEU A 200 27.94 -41.17 -11.07
N ALA A 201 28.91 -41.06 -10.17
CA ALA A 201 30.15 -41.83 -10.21
C ALA A 201 29.87 -43.33 -10.05
N LEU A 202 29.01 -43.74 -9.11
CA LEU A 202 28.58 -45.12 -8.94
C LEU A 202 27.87 -45.68 -10.18
N TYR A 203 26.88 -44.92 -10.71
CA TYR A 203 26.19 -45.33 -11.95
C TYR A 203 27.14 -45.45 -13.14
N LYS A 204 28.09 -44.52 -13.27
CA LYS A 204 29.12 -44.63 -14.32
C LYS A 204 29.99 -45.83 -14.14
N GLN A 205 30.41 -46.13 -12.91
CA GLN A 205 31.19 -47.36 -12.61
C GLN A 205 30.38 -48.62 -12.94
N GLU A 206 29.12 -48.69 -12.56
CA GLU A 206 28.24 -49.82 -12.90
C GLU A 206 28.05 -49.92 -14.41
N GLN A 207 27.88 -48.82 -15.11
CA GLN A 207 27.77 -48.80 -16.57
C GLN A 207 29.04 -49.25 -17.26
N ASP A 208 30.22 -48.81 -16.77
CA ASP A 208 31.50 -49.21 -17.31
C ASP A 208 31.75 -50.70 -17.07
N ILE A 209 31.39 -51.22 -15.89
CA ILE A 209 31.46 -52.68 -15.58
C ILE A 209 30.50 -53.49 -16.48
N ALA A 210 29.25 -52.98 -16.64
CA ALA A 210 28.26 -53.63 -17.50
C ALA A 210 28.72 -53.63 -18.97
N LYS A 211 29.28 -52.53 -19.44
CA LYS A 211 29.83 -52.39 -20.78
C LYS A 211 31.04 -53.33 -20.99
N ALA A 212 31.97 -53.35 -20.04
CA ALA A 212 33.11 -54.28 -20.11
C ALA A 212 32.68 -55.74 -20.15
N LYS A 213 31.65 -56.13 -19.35
CA LYS A 213 31.06 -57.46 -19.41
C LYS A 213 30.39 -57.77 -20.75
N ALA A 214 29.66 -56.81 -21.29
CA ALA A 214 28.98 -56.91 -22.59
C ALA A 214 30.02 -57.04 -23.72
N ASP A 215 31.08 -56.21 -23.69
CA ASP A 215 32.18 -56.26 -24.66
C ASP A 215 32.93 -57.59 -24.57
N GLN A 216 33.17 -58.12 -23.35
CA GLN A 216 33.75 -59.46 -23.17
C GLN A 216 32.86 -60.57 -23.73
N ALA A 217 31.56 -60.50 -23.42
CA ALA A 217 30.60 -61.50 -23.96
C ALA A 217 30.53 -61.41 -25.48
N TYR A 218 30.50 -60.21 -26.05
CA TYR A 218 30.52 -60.01 -27.50
C TYR A 218 31.79 -60.55 -28.13
N ASN A 219 32.98 -60.29 -27.57
CA ASN A 219 34.23 -60.78 -28.03
C ASN A 219 34.31 -62.31 -27.95
N LEU A 220 33.77 -62.94 -26.88
CA LEU A 220 33.69 -64.35 -26.72
C LEU A 220 32.74 -65.00 -27.75
N GLU A 221 31.57 -64.37 -27.97
CA GLU A 221 30.60 -64.82 -28.98
C GLU A 221 31.16 -64.70 -30.40
N SER A 222 31.84 -63.59 -30.72
CA SER A 222 32.47 -63.38 -32.01
C SER A 222 33.59 -64.33 -32.26
N ALA A 223 34.42 -64.67 -31.22
CA ALA A 223 35.48 -65.66 -31.32
C ALA A 223 34.89 -67.07 -31.55
N ARG A 224 33.77 -67.39 -30.86
CA ARG A 224 33.07 -68.72 -31.11
C ARG A 224 32.48 -68.76 -32.52
N ALA A 225 31.86 -67.68 -32.98
CA ALA A 225 31.33 -67.57 -34.33
C ALA A 225 32.43 -67.71 -35.39
N GLN A 226 33.60 -67.05 -35.17
CA GLN A 226 34.77 -67.26 -36.04
C GLN A 226 35.32 -68.68 -36.03
N GLN A 227 35.38 -69.30 -34.84
CA GLN A 227 35.77 -70.73 -34.78
C GLN A 227 34.78 -71.57 -35.58
N HIS A 228 33.51 -71.40 -35.44
CA HIS A 228 32.48 -72.12 -36.18
C HIS A 228 32.60 -71.93 -37.68
N VAL A 229 32.86 -70.67 -38.12
CA VAL A 229 33.09 -70.37 -39.55
C VAL A 229 34.34 -71.07 -40.06
N VAL A 230 35.44 -71.02 -39.29
CA VAL A 230 36.70 -71.74 -39.66
C VAL A 230 36.51 -73.26 -39.66
N GLU A 231 35.75 -73.85 -38.72
CA GLU A 231 35.36 -75.25 -38.76
C GLU A 231 34.58 -75.64 -40.01
N GLN A 232 33.55 -74.78 -40.33
CA GLN A 232 32.78 -75.02 -41.56
C GLN A 232 33.61 -74.85 -42.84
N GLU A 233 34.48 -73.82 -42.90
CA GLU A 233 35.39 -73.69 -44.04
C GLU A 233 36.35 -74.88 -44.15
N MET A 234 36.83 -75.42 -43.01
CA MET A 234 37.64 -76.62 -43.01
C MET A 234 36.86 -77.82 -43.47
N GLU A 235 35.61 -78.03 -43.00
CA GLU A 235 34.74 -79.08 -43.47
C GLU A 235 34.48 -79.01 -44.98
N VAL A 236 34.18 -77.75 -45.46
CA VAL A 236 34.00 -77.52 -46.91
C VAL A 236 35.27 -77.89 -47.71
N LYS A 237 36.45 -77.48 -47.23
CA LYS A 237 37.74 -77.86 -47.84
C LYS A 237 38.02 -79.35 -47.82
N VAL A 238 37.61 -79.99 -46.71
CA VAL A 238 37.76 -81.48 -46.63
C VAL A 238 36.81 -82.13 -47.63
N VAL A 239 35.57 -81.70 -47.73
CA VAL A 239 34.59 -82.22 -48.71
C VAL A 239 35.01 -81.89 -50.15
N GLU A 240 35.59 -80.70 -50.41
CA GLU A 240 36.14 -80.38 -51.75
C GLU A 240 37.33 -81.27 -52.12
N ARG A 241 38.25 -81.48 -51.18
CA ARG A 241 39.35 -82.37 -51.40
C ARG A 241 38.91 -83.85 -51.60
N GLN A 242 37.91 -84.26 -50.78
CA GLN A 242 37.33 -85.60 -51.01
C GLN A 242 36.70 -85.75 -52.38
N LYS A 243 35.97 -84.72 -52.84
CA LYS A 243 35.43 -84.69 -54.20
C LYS A 243 36.50 -84.62 -55.28
N GLN A 244 37.58 -83.88 -55.05
CA GLN A 244 38.73 -83.88 -55.95
C GLN A 244 39.41 -85.28 -56.05
N ILE A 245 39.58 -85.91 -54.91
CA ILE A 245 40.14 -87.32 -54.89
C ILE A 245 39.20 -88.28 -55.62
N GLU A 246 37.89 -88.15 -55.36
CA GLU A 246 36.89 -89.01 -56.06
C GLU A 246 36.87 -88.74 -57.60
N LEU A 247 37.08 -87.44 -58.00
CA LEU A 247 37.23 -87.11 -59.41
C LEU A 247 38.51 -87.65 -60.02
N GLU A 248 39.64 -87.57 -59.30
CA GLU A 248 40.93 -88.13 -59.73
C GLU A 248 40.85 -89.65 -59.78
N GLU A 249 40.21 -90.32 -58.81
CA GLU A 249 39.99 -91.77 -58.87
C GLU A 249 39.10 -92.15 -60.07
N LYS A 250 38.04 -91.38 -60.37
CA LYS A 250 37.22 -91.59 -61.57
C LYS A 250 38.00 -91.36 -62.87
N GLU A 251 38.88 -90.34 -62.87
CA GLU A 251 39.76 -90.08 -64.02
C GLU A 251 40.81 -91.21 -64.19
N ILE A 252 41.39 -91.69 -63.10
CA ILE A 252 42.33 -92.83 -63.13
C ILE A 252 41.59 -94.08 -63.68
N THR A 253 40.40 -94.34 -63.09
CA THR A 253 39.59 -95.49 -63.55
C THR A 253 39.15 -95.31 -65.02
N ARG A 254 38.91 -94.10 -65.50
CA ARG A 254 38.58 -93.79 -66.89
C ARG A 254 39.84 -94.02 -67.81
N ARG A 255 40.99 -93.55 -67.33
CA ARG A 255 42.26 -93.79 -68.05
C ARG A 255 42.65 -95.28 -68.11
N GLU A 256 42.46 -95.95 -66.97
CA GLU A 256 42.69 -97.46 -66.97
C GLU A 256 41.76 -98.17 -68.01
N LYS A 257 40.48 -97.84 -68.02
CA LYS A 257 39.55 -98.34 -69.00
C LYS A 257 39.90 -97.96 -70.45
N GLN A 258 40.44 -96.74 -70.64
CA GLN A 258 40.94 -96.31 -71.93
C GLN A 258 42.19 -97.09 -72.35
N TYR A 259 43.16 -97.28 -71.42
CA TYR A 259 44.32 -98.06 -71.65
C TYR A 259 43.97 -99.56 -71.89
N ASP A 260 43.07 -100.13 -71.15
CA ASP A 260 42.57 -101.50 -71.37
C ASP A 260 41.86 -101.62 -72.75
N SER A 261 41.11 -100.60 -73.16
CA SER A 261 40.50 -100.61 -74.50
C SER A 261 41.48 -100.44 -75.66
N GLU A 262 42.57 -99.61 -75.43
CA GLU A 262 43.62 -99.44 -76.40
C GLU A 262 44.53 -100.65 -76.51
N VAL A 263 44.81 -101.23 -75.35
CA VAL A 263 45.62 -102.51 -75.35
C VAL A 263 44.85 -103.67 -75.99
N LYS A 264 43.52 -103.77 -75.71
CA LYS A 264 42.66 -104.77 -76.37
C LYS A 264 42.54 -104.48 -77.88
N LYS A 265 42.45 -103.20 -78.29
CA LYS A 265 42.41 -102.83 -79.72
C LYS A 265 43.75 -103.10 -80.43
N LYS A 266 44.89 -102.95 -79.74
CA LYS A 266 46.21 -103.32 -80.32
C LYS A 266 46.40 -104.85 -80.35
N ALA A 267 45.93 -105.57 -79.38
CA ALA A 267 46.00 -107.03 -79.36
C ALA A 267 45.11 -107.72 -80.41
N ASP A 268 43.97 -107.06 -80.77
CA ASP A 268 43.08 -107.52 -81.86
C ASP A 268 43.54 -107.09 -83.29
N ALA A 269 44.50 -106.15 -83.42
CA ALA A 269 45.07 -105.69 -84.64
C ALA A 269 46.35 -106.53 -85.07
N ASP A 270 46.93 -107.27 -84.10
CA ASP A 270 48.11 -108.11 -84.34
C ASP A 270 47.71 -109.59 -84.45
N ARG A 271 46.44 -109.87 -84.70
CA ARG A 271 45.91 -111.16 -85.08
C ARG A 271 45.38 -111.03 -86.53
#